data_150ea6562616ed34adb4dc65ce4c46e4
#
_entry.id   150ea6562616ed34adb4dc65ce4c46e4
#
_cell.length_a   1.000
_cell.length_b   1.000
_cell.length_c   1.000
_cell.angle_alpha   90.00
_cell.angle_beta   90.00
_cell.angle_gamma   90.00
#
_symmetry.space_group_name_H-M   'P 1'
#
loop_
_entity.id
_entity.type
_entity.pdbx_description
1 polymer ?
#
loop_
_entity_poly.entity_id
_entity_poly.type
_entity_poly.pdbx_seq_one_letter_code
_entity_poly.pdbx_strand_id
1 'polypeptide(L)'
;VGCREDALAVASADECRKDSKELTLKKNSLTLLTISACAASAMLASGASAAIATYSNFSFWQQDVVAAGSSVATETFNSYNGYYASPLTGSTGGINWSAAATGGLFCQSGYFSTNNPVDATFTFAPGVMSVGANIFGTDLSFNSLPATITVTLADGSSYIASTSGPTDFVGFISNTAAISSLTMAASDTAPGDIYVTADNMYFGVVPAPGALAVLASAGLSATRRRRS
;
A
#
# COMPACT_ATOMS: atom_id res chain seq x y z
N VAL A 1 -10.12 37.41 -37.20
CA VAL A 1 -10.07 38.86 -37.05
C VAL A 1 -10.08 39.18 -35.55
N GLY A 2 -9.02 39.78 -35.05
CA GLY A 2 -8.98 40.50 -33.77
C GLY A 2 -7.90 40.02 -32.82
N CYS A 3 -6.65 40.47 -33.09
CA CYS A 3 -5.58 40.58 -32.10
C CYS A 3 -5.92 41.62 -31.04
N ARG A 4 -5.48 41.44 -29.82
CA ARG A 4 -4.95 42.53 -29.00
C ARG A 4 -3.93 42.00 -27.99
N GLU A 5 -2.69 42.38 -28.26
CA GLU A 5 -1.59 42.53 -27.31
C GLU A 5 -1.87 43.73 -26.42
N ASP A 6 -1.36 43.73 -25.20
CA ASP A 6 -0.83 44.87 -24.44
C ASP A 6 -0.09 44.27 -23.25
N ALA A 7 1.20 44.24 -23.23
CA ALA A 7 2.20 45.29 -23.00
C ALA A 7 2.56 45.47 -21.51
N LEU A 8 3.78 45.01 -21.22
CA LEU A 8 4.82 45.54 -20.31
C LEU A 8 4.47 46.55 -19.22
N ALA A 9 4.95 46.30 -18.02
CA ALA A 9 5.56 47.31 -17.17
C ALA A 9 6.73 46.72 -16.37
N VAL A 10 7.91 47.12 -16.79
CA VAL A 10 9.18 47.05 -16.06
C VAL A 10 9.28 48.35 -15.25
N ALA A 11 9.62 48.26 -13.97
CA ALA A 11 10.18 49.33 -13.16
C ALA A 11 11.06 48.64 -12.09
N SER A 12 12.34 48.68 -12.24
CA SER A 12 13.34 49.67 -11.96
C SER A 12 13.74 49.67 -10.47
N ALA A 13 14.97 49.13 -10.30
CA ALA A 13 15.80 49.27 -9.11
C ALA A 13 16.13 50.75 -8.85
N ASP A 14 16.25 51.15 -7.65
CA ASP A 14 17.49 51.71 -7.12
C ASP A 14 17.23 52.45 -5.78
N GLU A 15 18.25 52.35 -4.97
CA GLU A 15 18.67 53.38 -4.02
C GLU A 15 17.94 53.53 -2.67
N CYS A 16 18.52 52.96 -1.61
CA CYS A 16 18.95 53.81 -0.51
C CYS A 16 20.11 53.19 0.28
N ARG A 17 21.20 53.86 0.15
CA ARG A 17 22.51 53.60 0.77
C ARG A 17 22.63 54.54 1.99
N LYS A 18 23.34 54.05 3.02
CA LYS A 18 23.95 54.75 4.15
C LYS A 18 23.08 55.10 5.36
N ASP A 19 23.44 54.49 6.48
CA ASP A 19 24.15 55.25 7.50
C ASP A 19 24.84 54.32 8.52
N SER A 20 26.16 54.40 8.50
CA SER A 20 27.06 53.91 9.55
C SER A 20 26.96 54.86 10.76
N LYS A 21 26.65 54.34 11.92
CA LYS A 21 27.07 54.96 13.17
C LYS A 21 27.63 53.93 14.12
N GLU A 22 28.94 53.99 14.23
CA GLU A 22 29.76 53.55 15.35
C GLU A 22 29.11 53.89 16.69
N LEU A 23 28.96 52.96 17.56
CA LEU A 23 28.79 53.19 18.98
C LEU A 23 29.62 52.20 19.80
N THR A 24 30.61 52.79 20.33
CA THR A 24 31.64 52.48 21.32
C THR A 24 31.28 51.40 22.34
N LEU A 25 32.26 50.54 22.54
CA LEU A 25 32.42 49.59 23.63
C LEU A 25 32.25 50.24 25.02
N LYS A 26 31.38 49.69 25.84
CA LYS A 26 31.51 49.75 27.28
C LYS A 26 31.56 48.36 27.86
N LYS A 27 32.72 47.96 28.34
CA LYS A 27 32.92 46.79 29.19
C LYS A 27 32.12 46.99 30.48
N ASN A 28 31.24 46.07 30.81
CA ASN A 28 30.91 45.75 32.19
C ASN A 28 30.48 44.29 32.30
N SER A 29 31.32 43.55 32.95
CA SER A 29 31.11 42.49 33.95
C SER A 29 29.99 41.50 33.79
N LEU A 30 30.43 40.28 33.59
CA LEU A 30 29.89 38.95 34.01
C LEU A 30 28.56 38.97 34.77
N THR A 31 27.58 38.36 34.18
CA THR A 31 26.70 37.41 34.89
C THR A 31 26.29 36.30 33.90
N LEU A 32 26.78 35.08 34.12
CA LEU A 32 26.36 33.90 33.42
C LEU A 32 24.89 33.62 33.78
N LEU A 33 23.99 33.91 32.89
CA LEU A 33 22.64 33.33 32.93
C LEU A 33 22.55 32.37 31.78
N THR A 34 22.73 31.09 32.08
CA THR A 34 22.41 30.00 31.17
C THR A 34 20.88 29.91 31.00
N ILE A 35 20.35 30.61 30.03
CA ILE A 35 19.01 30.38 29.56
C ILE A 35 19.07 29.20 28.62
N SER A 36 18.72 28.03 29.18
CA SER A 36 18.45 26.83 28.40
C SER A 36 17.20 27.09 27.54
N ALA A 37 17.39 27.54 26.30
CA ALA A 37 16.35 27.62 25.33
C ALA A 37 15.99 26.18 24.89
N CYS A 38 15.02 25.57 25.57
CA CYS A 38 14.27 24.44 25.03
C CYS A 38 13.52 24.96 23.80
N ALA A 39 14.18 24.92 22.65
CA ALA A 39 13.49 25.01 21.36
C ALA A 39 12.62 23.75 21.23
N ALA A 40 11.37 23.86 21.66
CA ALA A 40 10.33 22.92 21.29
C ALA A 40 10.18 23.00 19.77
N SER A 41 10.93 22.17 19.05
CA SER A 41 10.67 21.89 17.64
C SER A 41 9.31 21.20 17.58
N ALA A 42 8.24 21.97 17.42
CA ALA A 42 6.97 21.45 16.94
C ALA A 42 7.27 20.92 15.53
N MET A 43 7.65 19.65 15.45
CA MET A 43 7.58 18.92 14.20
C MET A 43 6.10 18.89 13.82
N LEU A 44 5.74 19.76 12.89
CA LEU A 44 4.55 19.59 12.09
C LEU A 44 4.74 18.23 11.41
N ALA A 45 4.21 17.17 12.02
CA ALA A 45 3.97 15.93 11.33
C ALA A 45 2.97 16.28 10.22
N SER A 46 3.50 16.72 9.06
CA SER A 46 2.76 16.65 7.83
C SER A 46 2.33 15.18 7.75
N GLY A 47 1.04 14.92 7.91
CA GLY A 47 0.49 13.59 7.75
C GLY A 47 0.93 13.12 6.37
N ALA A 48 1.97 12.30 6.31
CA ALA A 48 2.32 11.60 5.10
C ALA A 48 1.08 10.75 4.79
N SER A 49 0.31 11.18 3.80
CA SER A 49 -0.70 10.33 3.21
C SER A 49 -0.02 8.99 2.92
N ALA A 50 -0.61 7.91 3.36
CA ALA A 50 -0.08 6.58 3.09
C ALA A 50 0.07 6.47 1.57
N ALA A 51 1.30 6.52 1.08
CA ALA A 51 1.54 6.35 -0.34
C ALA A 51 1.41 4.86 -0.64
N ILE A 52 0.29 4.48 -1.26
CA ILE A 52 0.07 3.14 -1.78
C ILE A 52 0.57 3.12 -3.23
N ALA A 53 1.56 2.28 -3.49
CA ALA A 53 1.98 1.96 -4.84
C ALA A 53 1.07 0.87 -5.42
N THR A 54 0.61 1.05 -6.67
CA THR A 54 -0.25 0.12 -7.38
C THR A 54 0.49 -0.52 -8.55
N TYR A 55 0.21 -1.80 -8.80
CA TYR A 55 0.88 -2.62 -9.80
C TYR A 55 -0.15 -3.38 -10.64
N SER A 56 0.06 -3.41 -11.94
CA SER A 56 -0.68 -4.27 -12.89
C SER A 56 0.15 -5.46 -13.39
N ASN A 57 1.36 -5.64 -12.85
CA ASN A 57 2.26 -6.73 -13.23
C ASN A 57 2.82 -7.42 -11.99
N PHE A 58 2.60 -8.74 -11.90
CA PHE A 58 3.04 -9.54 -10.76
C PHE A 58 4.55 -9.49 -10.55
N SER A 59 5.35 -9.59 -11.61
CA SER A 59 6.81 -9.64 -11.47
C SER A 59 7.39 -8.36 -10.90
N PHE A 60 6.89 -7.19 -11.29
CA PHE A 60 7.32 -5.93 -10.71
C PHE A 60 6.87 -5.78 -9.27
N TRP A 61 5.62 -6.13 -8.97
CA TRP A 61 5.13 -6.14 -7.59
C TRP A 61 5.97 -7.06 -6.70
N GLN A 62 6.23 -8.29 -7.14
CA GLN A 62 7.03 -9.26 -6.40
C GLN A 62 8.45 -8.76 -6.16
N GLN A 63 9.09 -8.15 -7.18
CA GLN A 63 10.43 -7.59 -7.06
C GLN A 63 10.48 -6.52 -5.97
N ASP A 64 9.52 -5.62 -5.93
CA ASP A 64 9.50 -4.53 -4.95
C ASP A 64 9.15 -5.05 -3.55
N VAL A 65 8.26 -6.04 -3.42
CA VAL A 65 8.00 -6.74 -2.15
C VAL A 65 9.26 -7.38 -1.59
N VAL A 66 10.04 -8.07 -2.42
CA VAL A 66 11.30 -8.70 -2.02
C VAL A 66 12.37 -7.66 -1.70
N ALA A 67 12.46 -6.57 -2.48
CA ALA A 67 13.37 -5.45 -2.22
C ALA A 67 13.07 -4.75 -0.88
N ALA A 68 11.80 -4.74 -0.45
CA ALA A 68 11.38 -4.27 0.86
C ALA A 68 11.69 -5.25 2.01
N GLY A 69 12.38 -6.37 1.73
CA GLY A 69 12.76 -7.37 2.74
C GLY A 69 11.64 -8.34 3.10
N SER A 70 10.57 -8.41 2.32
CA SER A 70 9.44 -9.31 2.53
C SER A 70 9.57 -10.57 1.67
N SER A 71 8.99 -11.68 2.11
CA SER A 71 8.73 -12.86 1.27
C SER A 71 7.31 -12.84 0.76
N VAL A 72 7.05 -13.51 -0.36
CA VAL A 72 5.70 -13.63 -0.93
C VAL A 72 5.12 -14.99 -0.55
N ALA A 73 3.96 -14.98 0.07
CA ALA A 73 3.12 -16.16 0.28
C ALA A 73 1.93 -16.11 -0.67
N THR A 74 1.49 -17.27 -1.16
CA THR A 74 0.40 -17.37 -2.15
C THR A 74 -0.71 -18.26 -1.63
N GLU A 75 -1.93 -17.74 -1.57
CA GLU A 75 -3.15 -18.53 -1.43
C GLU A 75 -3.67 -18.85 -2.84
N THR A 76 -3.77 -20.13 -3.14
CA THR A 76 -4.17 -20.61 -4.48
C THR A 76 -5.61 -21.11 -4.53
N PHE A 77 -6.32 -21.09 -3.41
CA PHE A 77 -7.68 -21.60 -3.23
C PHE A 77 -7.91 -23.06 -3.63
N ASN A 78 -6.85 -23.82 -3.96
CA ASN A 78 -6.94 -25.21 -4.40
C ASN A 78 -7.47 -26.18 -3.31
N SER A 79 -7.39 -25.79 -2.04
CA SER A 79 -7.90 -26.55 -0.91
C SER A 79 -9.40 -26.34 -0.66
N TYR A 80 -10.02 -25.42 -1.36
CA TYR A 80 -11.43 -25.06 -1.21
C TYR A 80 -12.23 -25.58 -2.41
N ASN A 81 -13.41 -26.14 -2.15
CA ASN A 81 -14.30 -26.60 -3.21
C ASN A 81 -15.75 -26.57 -2.76
N GLY A 82 -16.61 -25.96 -3.55
CA GLY A 82 -18.04 -25.81 -3.29
C GLY A 82 -18.41 -24.48 -2.60
N TYR A 83 -19.60 -24.49 -2.02
CA TYR A 83 -20.18 -23.33 -1.32
C TYR A 83 -19.62 -23.19 0.09
N TYR A 84 -19.35 -21.94 0.49
CA TYR A 84 -18.97 -21.54 1.84
C TYR A 84 -19.86 -20.42 2.32
N ALA A 85 -20.40 -20.58 3.54
CA ALA A 85 -21.05 -19.47 4.23
C ALA A 85 -20.03 -18.34 4.50
N SER A 86 -20.48 -17.11 4.38
CA SER A 86 -19.64 -15.94 4.68
C SER A 86 -19.53 -15.73 6.20
N PRO A 87 -18.32 -15.47 6.76
CA PRO A 87 -17.04 -15.37 6.08
C PRO A 87 -16.33 -16.75 5.92
N LEU A 88 -15.59 -16.93 4.84
CA LEU A 88 -14.57 -17.96 4.70
C LEU A 88 -13.27 -17.47 5.32
N THR A 89 -12.58 -18.32 6.09
CA THR A 89 -11.30 -17.98 6.73
C THR A 89 -10.19 -18.91 6.30
N GLY A 90 -8.97 -18.38 6.24
CA GLY A 90 -7.78 -19.15 5.91
C GLY A 90 -6.52 -18.56 6.51
N SER A 91 -5.40 -19.27 6.28
CA SER A 91 -4.08 -18.81 6.69
C SER A 91 -3.03 -19.23 5.67
N THR A 92 -2.21 -18.28 5.21
CA THR A 92 -1.22 -18.50 4.16
C THR A 92 0.05 -17.73 4.50
N GLY A 93 1.18 -18.43 4.57
CA GLY A 93 2.47 -17.82 4.95
C GLY A 93 2.48 -17.20 6.35
N GLY A 94 1.62 -17.69 7.26
CA GLY A 94 1.46 -17.12 8.62
C GLY A 94 0.53 -15.91 8.69
N ILE A 95 -0.06 -15.50 7.57
CA ILE A 95 -1.07 -14.44 7.51
C ILE A 95 -2.47 -15.06 7.58
N ASN A 96 -3.21 -14.71 8.62
CA ASN A 96 -4.62 -15.06 8.69
C ASN A 96 -5.43 -14.07 7.87
N TRP A 97 -6.36 -14.60 7.08
CA TRP A 97 -7.26 -13.83 6.26
C TRP A 97 -8.69 -14.33 6.41
N SER A 98 -9.64 -13.46 6.09
CA SER A 98 -11.04 -13.85 5.93
C SER A 98 -11.62 -13.17 4.69
N ALA A 99 -12.49 -13.88 3.99
CA ALA A 99 -13.21 -13.37 2.83
C ALA A 99 -14.71 -13.40 3.07
N ALA A 100 -15.41 -12.31 2.74
CA ALA A 100 -16.84 -12.18 2.97
C ALA A 100 -17.54 -11.61 1.73
N ALA A 101 -18.74 -12.14 1.45
CA ALA A 101 -19.67 -11.61 0.47
C ALA A 101 -21.11 -11.89 0.89
N THR A 102 -22.04 -11.02 0.52
CA THR A 102 -23.47 -11.25 0.75
C THR A 102 -23.93 -12.46 -0.07
N GLY A 103 -24.57 -13.44 0.61
CA GLY A 103 -25.01 -14.68 -0.03
C GLY A 103 -23.96 -15.79 -0.08
N GLY A 104 -22.78 -15.54 0.49
CA GLY A 104 -21.71 -16.54 0.60
C GLY A 104 -20.71 -16.50 -0.56
N LEU A 105 -19.86 -17.50 -0.56
CA LEU A 105 -18.72 -17.64 -1.45
C LEU A 105 -18.75 -18.99 -2.13
N PHE A 106 -18.16 -19.11 -3.29
CA PHE A 106 -18.04 -20.36 -4.01
C PHE A 106 -16.61 -20.54 -4.53
N CYS A 107 -16.01 -21.69 -4.26
CA CYS A 107 -14.67 -22.01 -4.72
C CYS A 107 -14.72 -23.25 -5.62
N GLN A 108 -13.98 -23.22 -6.74
CA GLN A 108 -13.88 -24.36 -7.65
C GLN A 108 -12.59 -24.28 -8.46
N SER A 109 -11.88 -25.40 -8.54
CA SER A 109 -10.69 -25.54 -9.41
C SER A 109 -9.61 -24.48 -9.17
N GLY A 110 -9.42 -24.02 -7.92
CA GLY A 110 -8.47 -22.99 -7.57
C GLY A 110 -9.03 -21.57 -7.67
N TYR A 111 -10.24 -21.38 -8.15
CA TYR A 111 -10.91 -20.10 -8.18
C TYR A 111 -11.71 -19.85 -6.91
N PHE A 112 -11.59 -18.65 -6.40
CA PHE A 112 -12.45 -18.07 -5.38
C PHE A 112 -13.41 -17.10 -6.05
N SER A 113 -14.70 -17.20 -5.77
CA SER A 113 -15.73 -16.31 -6.32
C SER A 113 -16.82 -16.02 -5.30
N THR A 114 -17.63 -15.01 -5.58
CA THR A 114 -18.87 -14.77 -4.84
C THR A 114 -19.97 -15.72 -5.32
N ASN A 115 -20.90 -16.07 -4.42
CA ASN A 115 -22.04 -16.92 -4.79
C ASN A 115 -23.18 -16.13 -5.49
N ASN A 116 -23.11 -14.80 -5.39
CA ASN A 116 -24.00 -13.84 -6.04
C ASN A 116 -23.16 -12.77 -6.75
N PRO A 117 -23.68 -12.02 -7.74
CA PRO A 117 -22.97 -10.91 -8.38
C PRO A 117 -22.90 -9.69 -7.44
N VAL A 118 -22.06 -9.79 -6.42
CA VAL A 118 -21.85 -8.79 -5.36
C VAL A 118 -20.36 -8.63 -5.08
N ASP A 119 -20.01 -7.62 -4.32
CA ASP A 119 -18.63 -7.38 -3.89
C ASP A 119 -18.12 -8.48 -2.96
N ALA A 120 -16.84 -8.78 -3.07
CA ALA A 120 -16.10 -9.62 -2.12
C ALA A 120 -15.09 -8.77 -1.35
N THR A 121 -15.08 -8.91 -0.02
CA THR A 121 -14.12 -8.23 0.85
C THR A 121 -13.21 -9.23 1.54
N PHE A 122 -11.91 -9.09 1.32
CA PHE A 122 -10.87 -9.76 2.10
C PHE A 122 -10.43 -8.86 3.25
N THR A 123 -10.29 -9.45 4.44
CA THR A 123 -9.73 -8.80 5.63
C THR A 123 -8.49 -9.55 6.05
N PHE A 124 -7.46 -8.84 6.48
CA PHE A 124 -6.15 -9.42 6.79
C PHE A 124 -5.78 -9.19 8.25
N ALA A 125 -4.98 -10.11 8.80
CA ALA A 125 -4.34 -9.91 10.09
C ALA A 125 -3.47 -8.65 10.09
N PRO A 126 -3.24 -8.00 11.24
CA PRO A 126 -2.38 -6.81 11.33
C PRO A 126 -0.97 -7.07 10.80
N GLY A 127 -0.40 -6.07 10.13
CA GLY A 127 0.99 -6.10 9.64
C GLY A 127 1.15 -6.48 8.17
N VAL A 128 0.09 -6.70 7.42
CA VAL A 128 0.15 -6.89 5.97
C VAL A 128 0.47 -5.55 5.29
N MET A 129 1.63 -5.43 4.69
CA MET A 129 2.07 -4.21 4.01
C MET A 129 1.96 -4.31 2.48
N SER A 130 1.81 -5.50 1.96
CA SER A 130 1.62 -5.72 0.53
C SER A 130 0.66 -6.86 0.26
N VAL A 131 -0.22 -6.65 -0.71
CA VAL A 131 -1.22 -7.61 -1.16
C VAL A 131 -1.36 -7.51 -2.67
N GLY A 132 -1.58 -8.63 -3.32
CA GLY A 132 -1.87 -8.70 -4.74
C GLY A 132 -2.80 -9.86 -5.04
N ALA A 133 -3.46 -9.82 -6.20
CA ALA A 133 -4.31 -10.91 -6.64
C ALA A 133 -4.43 -10.96 -8.17
N ASN A 134 -4.70 -12.16 -8.68
CA ASN A 134 -5.24 -12.30 -10.03
C ASN A 134 -6.76 -12.17 -9.94
N ILE A 135 -7.32 -11.09 -10.48
CA ILE A 135 -8.74 -10.74 -10.32
C ILE A 135 -9.38 -10.54 -11.69
N PHE A 136 -10.55 -11.13 -11.90
CA PHE A 136 -11.29 -11.06 -13.15
C PHE A 136 -12.79 -11.28 -12.95
N GLY A 137 -13.58 -11.08 -13.97
CA GLY A 137 -15.00 -11.41 -13.98
C GLY A 137 -15.24 -12.82 -14.48
N THR A 138 -16.27 -13.51 -13.96
CA THR A 138 -16.75 -14.80 -14.48
C THR A 138 -18.27 -14.83 -14.59
N ASP A 139 -18.77 -15.75 -15.42
CA ASP A 139 -20.16 -16.20 -15.37
C ASP A 139 -20.36 -17.31 -14.31
N LEU A 140 -21.58 -17.82 -14.20
CA LEU A 140 -21.95 -18.93 -13.30
C LEU A 140 -21.18 -20.24 -13.56
N SER A 141 -20.61 -20.42 -14.75
CA SER A 141 -19.85 -21.60 -15.13
C SER A 141 -18.33 -21.41 -14.99
N PHE A 142 -17.90 -20.31 -14.36
CA PHE A 142 -16.51 -19.89 -14.24
C PHE A 142 -15.79 -19.62 -15.58
N ASN A 143 -16.55 -19.37 -16.66
CA ASN A 143 -15.94 -18.84 -17.87
C ASN A 143 -15.54 -17.39 -17.63
N SER A 144 -14.31 -17.03 -18.00
CA SER A 144 -13.83 -15.65 -17.87
C SER A 144 -14.62 -14.71 -18.79
N LEU A 145 -15.05 -13.60 -18.22
CA LEU A 145 -15.75 -12.54 -18.93
C LEU A 145 -14.95 -11.23 -18.82
N PRO A 146 -14.94 -10.41 -19.89
CA PRO A 146 -14.43 -9.05 -19.79
C PRO A 146 -15.22 -8.27 -18.74
N ALA A 147 -14.53 -7.71 -17.76
CA ALA A 147 -15.14 -6.96 -16.69
C ALA A 147 -14.28 -5.75 -16.33
N THR A 148 -14.90 -4.75 -15.72
CA THR A 148 -14.18 -3.70 -15.01
C THR A 148 -14.19 -4.06 -13.53
N ILE A 149 -13.02 -4.30 -12.97
CA ILE A 149 -12.87 -4.61 -11.55
C ILE A 149 -12.36 -3.38 -10.82
N THR A 150 -13.09 -2.97 -9.79
CA THR A 150 -12.65 -1.94 -8.83
C THR A 150 -12.15 -2.63 -7.57
N VAL A 151 -10.92 -2.33 -7.19
CA VAL A 151 -10.32 -2.80 -5.93
C VAL A 151 -10.18 -1.61 -5.01
N THR A 152 -10.76 -1.70 -3.81
CA THR A 152 -10.71 -0.65 -2.79
C THR A 152 -10.04 -1.17 -1.53
N LEU A 153 -9.07 -0.41 -1.01
CA LEU A 153 -8.40 -0.71 0.25
C LEU A 153 -9.11 -0.01 1.42
N ALA A 154 -8.81 -0.45 2.64
CA ALA A 154 -9.45 0.09 3.86
C ALA A 154 -9.22 1.59 4.09
N ASP A 155 -8.15 2.16 3.55
CA ASP A 155 -7.87 3.60 3.64
C ASP A 155 -8.62 4.44 2.60
N GLY A 156 -9.46 3.80 1.76
CA GLY A 156 -10.20 4.42 0.67
C GLY A 156 -9.43 4.53 -0.64
N SER A 157 -8.17 4.14 -0.69
CA SER A 157 -7.43 4.05 -1.96
C SER A 157 -8.09 3.02 -2.87
N SER A 158 -8.26 3.36 -4.14
CA SER A 158 -8.90 2.48 -5.10
C SER A 158 -8.11 2.38 -6.40
N TYR A 159 -8.25 1.23 -7.06
CA TYR A 159 -7.69 0.94 -8.37
C TYR A 159 -8.76 0.31 -9.26
N ILE A 160 -8.84 0.77 -10.50
CA ILE A 160 -9.81 0.27 -11.47
C ILE A 160 -9.03 -0.36 -12.63
N ALA A 161 -9.33 -1.60 -12.95
CA ALA A 161 -8.73 -2.34 -14.05
C ALA A 161 -9.80 -2.96 -14.95
N SER A 162 -9.56 -2.93 -16.26
CA SER A 162 -10.27 -3.80 -17.19
C SER A 162 -9.58 -5.15 -17.22
N THR A 163 -10.31 -6.21 -16.97
CA THR A 163 -9.80 -7.57 -16.86
C THR A 163 -10.48 -8.47 -17.89
N SER A 164 -9.79 -9.53 -18.31
CA SER A 164 -10.27 -10.47 -19.29
C SER A 164 -10.09 -11.93 -18.88
N GLY A 165 -9.32 -12.20 -17.83
CA GLY A 165 -9.07 -13.57 -17.41
C GLY A 165 -8.14 -13.72 -16.21
N PRO A 166 -7.81 -14.97 -15.85
CA PRO A 166 -7.12 -15.31 -14.60
C PRO A 166 -5.65 -14.86 -14.54
N THR A 167 -5.09 -14.33 -15.62
CA THR A 167 -3.72 -13.79 -15.64
C THR A 167 -3.66 -12.31 -15.30
N ASP A 168 -4.81 -11.63 -15.23
CA ASP A 168 -4.86 -10.21 -14.92
C ASP A 168 -4.54 -9.98 -13.44
N PHE A 169 -3.54 -9.16 -13.18
CA PHE A 169 -2.99 -8.94 -11.86
C PHE A 169 -3.22 -7.51 -11.38
N VAL A 170 -3.55 -7.38 -10.12
CA VAL A 170 -3.49 -6.11 -9.38
C VAL A 170 -2.74 -6.32 -8.07
N GLY A 171 -1.84 -5.39 -7.74
CA GLY A 171 -1.08 -5.44 -6.50
C GLY A 171 -0.92 -4.06 -5.86
N PHE A 172 -0.75 -4.07 -4.55
CA PHE A 172 -0.60 -2.88 -3.72
C PHE A 172 0.57 -3.07 -2.76
N ILE A 173 1.35 -2.03 -2.57
CA ILE A 173 2.38 -1.94 -1.53
C ILE A 173 2.16 -0.64 -0.77
N SER A 174 2.00 -0.74 0.55
CA SER A 174 1.91 0.39 1.46
C SER A 174 3.24 0.63 2.15
N ASN A 175 3.69 1.88 2.17
CA ASN A 175 4.96 2.27 2.80
C ASN A 175 4.79 2.73 4.26
N THR A 176 3.56 2.91 4.75
CA THR A 176 3.31 3.54 6.05
C THR A 176 2.32 2.79 6.92
N ALA A 177 1.17 2.40 6.39
CA ALA A 177 0.10 1.75 7.16
C ALA A 177 -0.17 0.34 6.64
N ALA A 178 -0.53 -0.57 7.54
CA ALA A 178 -0.93 -1.92 7.15
C ALA A 178 -2.21 -1.90 6.31
N ILE A 179 -2.24 -2.73 5.27
CA ILE A 179 -3.43 -2.99 4.47
C ILE A 179 -4.32 -3.94 5.27
N SER A 180 -5.42 -3.45 5.82
CA SER A 180 -6.31 -4.24 6.65
C SER A 180 -7.41 -4.94 5.86
N SER A 181 -7.81 -4.42 4.71
CA SER A 181 -8.77 -5.06 3.83
C SER A 181 -8.61 -4.65 2.38
N LEU A 182 -9.18 -5.49 1.50
CA LEU A 182 -9.27 -5.31 0.07
C LEU A 182 -10.68 -5.73 -0.36
N THR A 183 -11.44 -4.81 -0.95
CA THR A 183 -12.76 -5.08 -1.51
C THR A 183 -12.66 -5.10 -3.03
N MET A 184 -13.17 -6.16 -3.64
CA MET A 184 -13.26 -6.34 -5.08
C MET A 184 -14.71 -6.21 -5.52
N ALA A 185 -14.97 -5.32 -6.46
CA ALA A 185 -16.27 -5.11 -7.07
C ALA A 185 -16.15 -5.30 -8.58
N ALA A 186 -17.05 -6.08 -9.17
CA ALA A 186 -17.18 -6.19 -10.62
C ALA A 186 -18.30 -5.28 -11.11
N SER A 187 -18.04 -4.49 -12.15
CA SER A 187 -19.08 -3.76 -12.84
C SER A 187 -19.34 -4.37 -14.22
N ASP A 188 -20.61 -4.49 -14.56
CA ASP A 188 -21.04 -5.05 -15.83
C ASP A 188 -20.65 -4.15 -17.00
N THR A 189 -19.92 -4.73 -17.93
CA THR A 189 -19.75 -4.19 -19.28
C THR A 189 -20.47 -5.05 -20.32
N ALA A 190 -20.98 -6.22 -19.90
CA ALA A 190 -21.70 -7.17 -20.74
C ALA A 190 -23.11 -7.45 -20.19
N PRO A 191 -24.07 -7.86 -21.02
CA PRO A 191 -25.37 -8.32 -20.54
C PRO A 191 -25.20 -9.64 -19.78
N GLY A 192 -25.51 -9.63 -18.48
CA GLY A 192 -25.46 -10.80 -17.60
C GLY A 192 -24.84 -10.49 -16.25
N ASP A 193 -25.04 -11.41 -15.30
CA ASP A 193 -24.44 -11.31 -13.98
C ASP A 193 -22.94 -11.62 -14.07
N ILE A 194 -22.11 -10.69 -13.59
CA ILE A 194 -20.67 -10.89 -13.48
C ILE A 194 -20.30 -11.11 -12.02
N TYR A 195 -19.65 -12.24 -11.77
CA TYR A 195 -19.13 -12.62 -10.46
C TYR A 195 -17.68 -12.17 -10.36
N VAL A 196 -17.33 -11.44 -9.30
CA VAL A 196 -15.92 -11.13 -9.05
C VAL A 196 -15.19 -12.39 -8.59
N THR A 197 -14.12 -12.72 -9.29
CA THR A 197 -13.38 -13.96 -9.11
C THR A 197 -11.89 -13.66 -8.94
N ALA A 198 -11.24 -14.40 -8.03
CA ALA A 198 -9.80 -14.40 -7.87
C ALA A 198 -9.24 -15.81 -8.09
N ASP A 199 -8.13 -15.92 -8.82
CA ASP A 199 -7.36 -17.17 -8.95
C ASP A 199 -6.37 -17.29 -7.78
N ASN A 200 -5.47 -16.34 -7.64
CA ASN A 200 -4.46 -16.33 -6.58
C ASN A 200 -4.55 -15.05 -5.77
N MET A 201 -4.30 -15.17 -4.46
CA MET A 201 -4.08 -14.04 -3.56
C MET A 201 -2.65 -14.10 -3.03
N TYR A 202 -1.93 -12.99 -3.13
CA TYR A 202 -0.52 -12.89 -2.74
C TYR A 202 -0.37 -11.95 -1.54
N PHE A 203 0.48 -12.33 -0.60
CA PHE A 203 0.78 -11.55 0.61
C PHE A 203 2.27 -11.31 0.71
N GLY A 204 2.68 -10.06 0.90
CA GLY A 204 4.03 -9.74 1.33
C GLY A 204 4.14 -9.89 2.84
N VAL A 205 4.94 -10.85 3.25
CA VAL A 205 5.17 -11.18 4.66
C VAL A 205 6.45 -10.50 5.13
N VAL A 206 6.32 -9.52 6.00
CA VAL A 206 7.50 -8.91 6.65
C VAL A 206 8.01 -9.91 7.71
N PRO A 207 9.29 -10.32 7.67
CA PRO A 207 9.85 -11.14 8.73
C PRO A 207 9.68 -10.46 10.08
N ALA A 208 9.19 -11.19 11.08
CA ALA A 208 9.01 -10.66 12.42
C ALA A 208 10.33 -9.98 12.90
N PRO A 209 10.27 -8.78 13.51
CA PRO A 209 11.46 -8.03 13.92
C PRO A 209 12.46 -8.85 14.77
N GLY A 210 11.96 -9.86 15.48
CA GLY A 210 12.78 -10.80 16.24
C GLY A 210 13.71 -11.67 15.38
N ALA A 211 13.34 -12.01 14.16
CA ALA A 211 14.18 -12.83 13.28
C ALA A 211 15.43 -12.05 12.83
N LEU A 212 15.30 -10.76 12.55
CA LEU A 212 16.44 -9.88 12.23
C LEU A 212 17.33 -9.62 13.44
N ALA A 213 16.75 -9.47 14.63
CA ALA A 213 17.51 -9.29 15.88
C ALA A 213 18.34 -10.53 16.23
N VAL A 214 17.80 -11.74 16.00
CA VAL A 214 18.53 -13.01 16.22
C VAL A 214 19.67 -13.15 15.21
N LEU A 215 19.46 -12.82 13.94
CA LEU A 215 20.50 -12.86 12.91
C LEU A 215 21.63 -11.83 13.21
N ALA A 216 21.28 -10.61 13.63
CA ALA A 216 22.25 -9.59 14.02
C ALA A 216 23.07 -10.03 15.24
N SER A 217 22.43 -10.63 16.26
CA SER A 217 23.13 -11.11 17.46
C SER A 217 24.02 -12.32 17.17
N ALA A 218 23.61 -13.22 16.29
CA ALA A 218 24.41 -14.36 15.83
C ALA A 218 25.64 -13.89 15.03
N GLY A 219 25.49 -12.87 14.19
CA GLY A 219 26.59 -12.25 13.44
C GLY A 219 27.64 -11.59 14.36
N LEU A 220 27.21 -10.89 15.40
CA LEU A 220 28.09 -10.25 16.39
C LEU A 220 28.85 -11.28 17.24
N SER A 221 28.24 -12.41 17.60
CA SER A 221 28.89 -13.48 18.35
C SER A 221 29.92 -14.25 17.50
N ALA A 222 29.71 -14.41 16.20
CA ALA A 222 30.66 -15.04 15.30
C ALA A 222 31.94 -14.20 15.08
N THR A 223 31.81 -12.87 15.05
CA THR A 223 32.99 -11.97 14.92
C THR A 223 33.85 -11.89 16.18
N ARG A 224 33.28 -12.10 17.36
CA ARG A 224 33.97 -12.09 18.62
C ARG A 224 34.89 -13.31 18.81
N ARG A 225 34.53 -14.48 18.23
CA ARG A 225 35.32 -15.73 18.30
C ARG A 225 36.58 -15.71 17.42
N ARG A 226 36.72 -14.78 16.48
CA ARG A 226 37.92 -14.68 15.61
C ARG A 226 39.02 -13.79 16.15
N ARG A 227 38.87 -13.17 17.37
CA ARG A 227 39.82 -12.26 17.97
C ARG A 227 40.47 -12.78 19.29
N SER A 228 40.24 -14.06 19.63
CA SER A 228 40.87 -14.72 20.76
C SER A 228 41.88 -15.79 20.31
#